data_095a83b283bad179406976080268dbc3
#
_entry.id   095a83b283bad179406976080268dbc3
#
_cell.length_a   1.000
_cell.length_b   1.000
_cell.length_c   1.000
_cell.angle_alpha   90.00
_cell.angle_beta   90.00
_cell.angle_gamma   90.00
#
_symmetry.space_group_name_H-M   'P 1'
#
loop_
_entity.id
_entity.type
_entity.pdbx_description
1 polymer ?
#
loop_
_entity_poly.entity_id
_entity_poly.type
_entity_poly.pdbx_seq_one_letter_code
_entity_poly.pdbx_strand_id
1 'polypeptide(L)'
;MRRTVIMDRVEINILNNILGIEHGFRHIDDGADKIMSKYSKEQCFELSLQLFEHEAYQARMLATVIGGRLAVDNDDALRFLKERVSTDDNWRVQEMLAKAFDEVCRSRGYEASLPLIEEWISDRNPNVIRAV
;
A
#
# COMPACT_ATOMS: atom_id res chain seq x y z
N MET A 1 13.32 19.92 -7.73
CA MET A 1 13.91 18.88 -6.86
C MET A 1 12.83 18.39 -5.87
N ARG A 2 12.63 17.11 -5.84
CA ARG A 2 11.62 16.52 -4.96
C ARG A 2 12.15 16.45 -3.53
N ARG A 3 11.37 16.97 -2.59
CA ARG A 3 11.77 16.98 -1.21
C ARG A 3 11.40 15.64 -0.55
N THR A 4 12.39 14.92 -0.07
CA THR A 4 12.17 13.66 0.64
C THR A 4 11.57 13.94 2.02
N VAL A 5 10.50 13.22 2.36
CA VAL A 5 9.92 13.27 3.70
C VAL A 5 10.81 12.46 4.64
N ILE A 6 11.22 13.08 5.73
CA ILE A 6 12.02 12.41 6.76
C ILE A 6 11.04 11.90 7.84
N MET A 7 11.14 10.62 8.16
CA MET A 7 10.34 10.01 9.22
C MET A 7 10.78 10.59 10.58
N ASP A 8 9.83 11.14 11.31
CA ASP A 8 10.09 11.65 12.65
C ASP A 8 9.91 10.56 13.72
N ARG A 9 10.03 10.94 14.99
CA ARG A 9 9.93 9.98 16.10
C ARG A 9 8.61 9.24 16.15
N VAL A 10 7.51 9.88 15.77
CA VAL A 10 6.17 9.26 15.80
C VAL A 10 6.09 8.12 14.79
N GLU A 11 6.49 8.35 13.55
CA GLU A 11 6.46 7.34 12.50
C GLU A 11 7.44 6.22 12.80
N ILE A 12 8.62 6.54 13.32
CA ILE A 12 9.60 5.53 13.72
C ILE A 12 9.04 4.66 14.84
N ASN A 13 8.35 5.25 15.82
CA ASN A 13 7.72 4.48 16.90
C ASN A 13 6.60 3.58 16.38
N ILE A 14 5.78 4.09 15.47
CA ILE A 14 4.72 3.30 14.83
C ILE A 14 5.33 2.11 14.10
N LEU A 15 6.36 2.35 13.32
CA LEU A 15 7.05 1.29 12.57
C LEU A 15 7.67 0.27 13.51
N ASN A 16 8.35 0.70 14.57
CA ASN A 16 8.96 -0.21 15.53
C ASN A 16 7.91 -1.10 16.21
N ASN A 17 6.75 -0.55 16.55
CA ASN A 17 5.64 -1.33 17.10
C ASN A 17 5.15 -2.38 16.11
N ILE A 18 4.99 -2.01 14.85
CA ILE A 18 4.55 -2.91 13.78
C ILE A 18 5.57 -4.04 13.58
N LEU A 19 6.86 -3.72 13.58
CA LEU A 19 7.93 -4.72 13.39
C LEU A 19 7.96 -5.75 14.50
N GLY A 20 7.47 -5.43 15.69
CA GLY A 20 7.39 -6.36 16.81
C GLY A 20 6.21 -7.32 16.75
N ILE A 21 5.31 -7.19 15.79
CA ILE A 21 4.11 -7.99 15.66
C ILE A 21 4.20 -8.87 14.42
N GLU A 22 4.16 -10.19 14.59
CA GLU A 22 4.31 -11.13 13.48
C GLU A 22 3.02 -11.38 12.70
N HIS A 23 1.87 -11.28 13.35
CA HIS A 23 0.60 -11.67 12.74
C HIS A 23 -0.46 -10.57 12.85
N GLY A 24 -1.37 -10.57 11.87
CA GLY A 24 -2.52 -9.67 11.85
C GLY A 24 -2.29 -8.41 11.05
N PHE A 25 -3.37 -7.69 10.79
CA PHE A 25 -3.36 -6.49 9.94
C PHE A 25 -3.83 -5.24 10.68
N ARG A 26 -4.50 -5.40 11.80
CA ARG A 26 -5.13 -4.30 12.52
C ARG A 26 -4.13 -3.20 12.92
N HIS A 27 -2.99 -3.61 13.44
CA HIS A 27 -1.96 -2.66 13.87
C HIS A 27 -1.34 -1.94 12.68
N ILE A 28 -1.30 -2.58 11.51
CA ILE A 28 -0.81 -1.97 10.27
C ILE A 28 -1.82 -0.92 9.78
N ASP A 29 -3.10 -1.27 9.79
CA ASP A 29 -4.17 -0.33 9.44
C ASP A 29 -4.19 0.87 10.39
N ASP A 30 -4.05 0.64 11.68
CA ASP A 30 -3.99 1.69 12.70
C ASP A 30 -2.77 2.61 12.47
N GLY A 31 -1.62 2.02 12.13
CA GLY A 31 -0.41 2.77 11.80
C GLY A 31 -0.60 3.64 10.57
N ALA A 32 -1.25 3.10 9.54
CA ALA A 32 -1.57 3.85 8.33
C ALA A 32 -2.51 5.02 8.66
N ASP A 33 -3.53 4.80 9.48
CA ASP A 33 -4.44 5.87 9.91
C ASP A 33 -3.70 7.02 10.57
N LYS A 34 -2.78 6.70 11.47
CA LYS A 34 -2.00 7.71 12.20
C LYS A 34 -1.10 8.51 11.25
N ILE A 35 -0.41 7.83 10.34
CA ILE A 35 0.46 8.48 9.36
C ILE A 35 -0.36 9.38 8.44
N MET A 36 -1.45 8.86 7.90
CA MET A 36 -2.27 9.59 6.93
C MET A 36 -3.04 10.76 7.55
N SER A 37 -3.26 10.73 8.86
CA SER A 37 -3.86 11.88 9.56
C SER A 37 -2.86 13.00 9.79
N LYS A 38 -1.55 12.71 9.75
CA LYS A 38 -0.50 13.68 10.04
C LYS A 38 0.04 14.36 8.78
N TYR A 39 0.11 13.64 7.67
CA TYR A 39 0.78 14.10 6.46
C TYR A 39 -0.22 14.35 5.33
N SER A 40 0.18 15.19 4.37
CA SER A 40 -0.57 15.37 3.12
C SER A 40 -0.54 14.08 2.30
N LYS A 41 -1.43 13.99 1.32
CA LYS A 41 -1.46 12.83 0.40
C LYS A 41 -0.13 12.66 -0.33
N GLU A 42 0.50 13.75 -0.77
CA GLU A 42 1.79 13.70 -1.45
C GLU A 42 2.89 13.17 -0.53
N GLN A 43 2.92 13.63 0.71
CA GLN A 43 3.88 13.16 1.72
C GLN A 43 3.63 11.70 2.06
N CYS A 44 2.36 11.28 2.17
CA CYS A 44 2.01 9.88 2.40
C CYS A 44 2.52 8.97 1.29
N PHE A 45 2.42 9.42 0.03
CA PHE A 45 2.93 8.65 -1.10
C PHE A 45 4.45 8.51 -1.02
N GLU A 46 5.16 9.59 -0.70
CA GLU A 46 6.62 9.53 -0.49
C GLU A 46 6.98 8.54 0.61
N LEU A 47 6.26 8.58 1.72
CA LEU A 47 6.49 7.64 2.83
C LEU A 47 6.22 6.20 2.42
N SER A 48 5.18 5.96 1.63
CA SER A 48 4.90 4.60 1.16
C SER A 48 6.03 4.06 0.29
N LEU A 49 6.61 4.90 -0.58
CA LEU A 49 7.76 4.49 -1.39
C LEU A 49 8.98 4.18 -0.53
N GLN A 50 9.23 4.98 0.51
CA GLN A 50 10.34 4.74 1.43
C GLN A 50 10.14 3.46 2.24
N LEU A 51 8.94 3.25 2.78
CA LEU A 51 8.61 2.07 3.55
C LEU A 51 8.72 0.80 2.72
N PHE A 52 8.40 0.87 1.43
CA PHE A 52 8.49 -0.29 0.55
C PHE A 52 9.94 -0.74 0.30
N GLU A 53 10.91 0.14 0.49
CA GLU A 53 12.34 -0.21 0.39
C GLU A 53 12.86 -0.93 1.64
N HIS A 54 12.07 -1.04 2.70
CA HIS A 54 12.48 -1.64 3.96
C HIS A 54 12.59 -3.16 3.83
N GLU A 55 13.58 -3.75 4.54
CA GLU A 55 13.80 -5.20 4.54
C GLU A 55 12.66 -5.97 5.21
N ALA A 56 12.05 -5.39 6.23
CA ALA A 56 10.98 -6.05 6.96
C ALA A 56 9.68 -6.02 6.15
N TYR A 57 9.05 -7.17 5.99
CA TYR A 57 7.80 -7.29 5.25
C TYR A 57 6.67 -6.47 5.88
N GLN A 58 6.68 -6.29 7.20
CA GLN A 58 5.67 -5.49 7.89
C GLN A 58 5.69 -4.03 7.42
N ALA A 59 6.88 -3.47 7.19
CA ALA A 59 7.03 -2.13 6.64
C ALA A 59 6.48 -2.06 5.21
N ARG A 60 6.74 -3.09 4.41
CA ARG A 60 6.23 -3.17 3.04
C ARG A 60 4.72 -3.38 3.01
N MET A 61 4.16 -4.09 3.98
CA MET A 61 2.71 -4.19 4.15
C MET A 61 2.10 -2.82 4.46
N LEU A 62 2.71 -2.06 5.37
CA LEU A 62 2.27 -0.70 5.70
C LEU A 62 2.31 0.21 4.46
N ALA A 63 3.39 0.13 3.68
CA ALA A 63 3.50 0.85 2.42
C ALA A 63 2.35 0.51 1.47
N THR A 64 1.98 -0.75 1.41
CA THR A 64 0.89 -1.24 0.55
C THR A 64 -0.47 -0.71 0.99
N VAL A 65 -0.73 -0.68 2.30
CA VAL A 65 -1.98 -0.12 2.84
C VAL A 65 -2.09 1.37 2.50
N ILE A 66 -1.03 2.13 2.76
CA ILE A 66 -1.01 3.57 2.46
C ILE A 66 -1.22 3.79 0.96
N GLY A 67 -0.46 3.05 0.13
CA GLY A 67 -0.58 3.13 -1.32
C GLY A 67 -1.98 2.80 -1.81
N GLY A 68 -2.62 1.80 -1.23
CA GLY A 68 -3.98 1.41 -1.58
C GLY A 68 -5.01 2.49 -1.29
N ARG A 69 -4.90 3.14 -0.14
CA ARG A 69 -5.80 4.23 0.23
C ARG A 69 -5.62 5.44 -0.69
N LEU A 70 -4.38 5.73 -1.09
CA LEU A 70 -4.09 6.81 -2.01
C LEU A 70 -4.54 6.49 -3.44
N ALA A 71 -4.50 5.22 -3.83
CA ALA A 71 -4.78 4.79 -5.19
C ALA A 71 -6.24 5.01 -5.61
N VAL A 72 -7.13 5.25 -4.66
CA VAL A 72 -8.54 5.56 -4.96
C VAL A 72 -8.65 6.75 -5.90
N ASP A 73 -7.81 7.76 -5.72
CA ASP A 73 -7.82 8.98 -6.53
C ASP A 73 -6.41 9.39 -7.03
N ASN A 74 -5.46 8.47 -7.06
CA ASN A 74 -4.08 8.73 -7.46
C ASN A 74 -3.57 7.59 -8.35
N ASP A 75 -3.43 7.86 -9.63
CA ASP A 75 -2.98 6.87 -10.60
C ASP A 75 -1.54 6.42 -10.39
N ASP A 76 -0.67 7.28 -9.87
CA ASP A 76 0.71 6.90 -9.55
C ASP A 76 0.76 5.89 -8.42
N ALA A 77 -0.10 6.05 -7.42
CA ALA A 77 -0.23 5.09 -6.33
C ALA A 77 -0.77 3.76 -6.84
N LEU A 78 -1.75 3.80 -7.73
CA LEU A 78 -2.28 2.58 -8.36
C LEU A 78 -1.21 1.86 -9.16
N ARG A 79 -0.40 2.59 -9.91
CA ARG A 79 0.71 2.05 -10.68
C ARG A 79 1.78 1.43 -9.76
N PHE A 80 2.07 2.07 -8.64
CA PHE A 80 2.98 1.55 -7.62
C PHE A 80 2.51 0.17 -7.13
N LEU A 81 1.22 0.02 -6.83
CA LEU A 81 0.65 -1.27 -6.41
C LEU A 81 0.84 -2.33 -7.50
N LYS A 82 0.49 -2.00 -8.72
CA LYS A 82 0.52 -2.94 -9.84
C LYS A 82 1.92 -3.33 -10.27
N GLU A 83 2.82 -2.37 -10.37
CA GLU A 83 4.15 -2.59 -10.96
C GLU A 83 5.22 -2.94 -9.94
N ARG A 84 5.11 -2.45 -8.70
CA ARG A 84 6.12 -2.68 -7.68
C ARG A 84 5.68 -3.64 -6.60
N VAL A 85 4.57 -3.39 -5.95
CA VAL A 85 4.11 -4.24 -4.84
C VAL A 85 3.87 -5.67 -5.33
N SER A 86 3.36 -5.83 -6.53
CA SER A 86 3.10 -7.16 -7.12
C SER A 86 4.36 -7.99 -7.32
N THR A 87 5.54 -7.38 -7.31
CA THR A 87 6.83 -8.10 -7.46
C THR A 87 7.39 -8.60 -6.14
N ASP A 88 6.78 -8.29 -5.03
CA ASP A 88 7.25 -8.70 -3.71
C ASP A 88 7.11 -10.20 -3.52
N ASP A 89 8.14 -10.85 -2.98
CA ASP A 89 8.16 -12.29 -2.75
C ASP A 89 7.35 -12.73 -1.54
N ASN A 90 7.03 -11.81 -0.64
CA ASN A 90 6.38 -12.17 0.61
C ASN A 90 4.87 -12.31 0.40
N TRP A 91 4.31 -13.46 0.77
CA TRP A 91 2.89 -13.74 0.58
C TRP A 91 1.98 -12.80 1.39
N ARG A 92 2.45 -12.31 2.53
CA ARG A 92 1.68 -11.36 3.34
C ARG A 92 1.55 -10.01 2.64
N VAL A 93 2.61 -9.60 1.94
CA VAL A 93 2.56 -8.38 1.12
C VAL A 93 1.58 -8.56 -0.04
N GLN A 94 1.57 -9.73 -0.68
CA GLN A 94 0.62 -10.03 -1.75
C GLN A 94 -0.82 -10.08 -1.24
N GLU A 95 -1.02 -10.60 -0.05
CA GLU A 95 -2.34 -10.60 0.60
C GLU A 95 -2.80 -9.17 0.87
N MET A 96 -1.88 -8.30 1.29
CA MET A 96 -2.19 -6.89 1.49
C MET A 96 -2.48 -6.17 0.17
N LEU A 97 -1.81 -6.57 -0.92
CA LEU A 97 -2.10 -6.05 -2.25
C LEU A 97 -3.54 -6.36 -2.65
N ALA A 98 -4.01 -7.58 -2.39
CA ALA A 98 -5.40 -7.96 -2.68
C ALA A 98 -6.38 -7.10 -1.88
N LYS A 99 -6.10 -6.86 -0.61
CA LYS A 99 -6.91 -5.98 0.23
C LYS A 99 -6.91 -4.54 -0.28
N ALA A 100 -5.75 -4.05 -0.71
CA ALA A 100 -5.62 -2.70 -1.27
C ALA A 100 -6.43 -2.55 -2.56
N PHE A 101 -6.37 -3.53 -3.43
CA PHE A 101 -7.14 -3.52 -4.68
C PHE A 101 -8.65 -3.55 -4.40
N ASP A 102 -9.09 -4.38 -3.47
CA ASP A 102 -10.49 -4.43 -3.04
C ASP A 102 -10.96 -3.07 -2.52
N GLU A 103 -10.15 -2.42 -1.72
CA GLU A 103 -10.45 -1.08 -1.20
C GLU A 103 -10.61 -0.05 -2.32
N VAL A 104 -9.75 -0.07 -3.31
CA VAL A 104 -9.84 0.82 -4.47
C VAL A 104 -11.16 0.60 -5.21
N CYS A 105 -11.49 -0.66 -5.51
CA CYS A 105 -12.72 -0.99 -6.24
C CYS A 105 -13.97 -0.63 -5.44
N ARG A 106 -13.93 -0.89 -4.14
CA ARG A 106 -15.05 -0.60 -3.25
C ARG A 106 -15.28 0.91 -3.13
N SER A 107 -14.20 1.68 -3.00
CA SER A 107 -14.28 3.14 -2.85
C SER A 107 -14.71 3.84 -4.14
N ARG A 108 -14.27 3.33 -5.30
CA ARG A 108 -14.65 3.86 -6.62
C ARG A 108 -16.04 3.42 -7.08
N GLY A 109 -16.53 2.33 -6.51
CA GLY A 109 -17.76 1.66 -6.95
C GLY A 109 -17.46 0.53 -7.93
N TYR A 110 -18.21 -0.56 -7.83
CA TYR A 110 -17.95 -1.77 -8.60
C TYR A 110 -18.03 -1.53 -10.11
N GLU A 111 -19.11 -0.89 -10.58
CA GLU A 111 -19.29 -0.64 -12.02
C GLU A 111 -18.18 0.25 -12.58
N ALA A 112 -17.81 1.29 -11.85
CA ALA A 112 -16.73 2.20 -12.25
C ALA A 112 -15.38 1.49 -12.29
N SER A 113 -15.23 0.39 -11.54
CA SER A 113 -13.98 -0.36 -11.44
C SER A 113 -13.86 -1.50 -12.45
N LEU A 114 -14.93 -1.81 -13.21
CA LEU A 114 -14.88 -2.92 -14.17
C LEU A 114 -13.72 -2.82 -15.17
N PRO A 115 -13.42 -1.66 -15.79
CA PRO A 115 -12.27 -1.57 -16.69
C PRO A 115 -10.95 -1.88 -15.98
N LEU A 116 -10.79 -1.44 -14.74
CA LEU A 116 -9.59 -1.71 -13.94
C LEU A 116 -9.49 -3.20 -13.61
N ILE A 117 -10.60 -3.82 -13.22
CA ILE A 117 -10.64 -5.26 -12.95
C ILE A 117 -10.24 -6.05 -14.19
N GLU A 118 -10.78 -5.71 -15.35
CA GLU A 118 -10.43 -6.36 -16.61
C GLU A 118 -8.95 -6.20 -16.94
N GLU A 119 -8.39 -5.01 -16.71
CA GLU A 119 -6.97 -4.76 -16.94
C GLU A 119 -6.11 -5.65 -16.04
N TRP A 120 -6.45 -5.75 -14.76
CA TRP A 120 -5.65 -6.52 -13.80
C TRP A 120 -5.75 -8.04 -14.01
N ILE A 121 -6.93 -8.56 -14.34
CA ILE A 121 -7.06 -10.01 -14.61
C ILE A 121 -6.40 -10.43 -15.91
N SER A 122 -6.09 -9.49 -16.79
CA SER A 122 -5.40 -9.72 -18.05
C SER A 122 -3.90 -9.48 -17.97
N ASP A 123 -3.38 -9.16 -16.80
CA ASP A 123 -1.96 -8.88 -16.61
C ASP A 123 -1.11 -10.15 -16.76
N ARG A 124 0.15 -9.98 -17.16
CA ARG A 124 1.09 -11.09 -17.28
C ARG A 124 1.61 -11.55 -15.92
N ASN A 125 1.58 -10.68 -14.92
CA ASN A 125 2.06 -11.00 -13.58
C ASN A 125 0.97 -11.75 -12.80
N PRO A 126 1.21 -13.02 -12.40
CA PRO A 126 0.22 -13.79 -11.65
C PRO A 126 -0.22 -13.12 -10.34
N ASN A 127 0.65 -12.33 -9.71
CA ASN A 127 0.32 -11.65 -8.48
C ASN A 127 -0.68 -10.51 -8.70
N VAL A 128 -0.63 -9.86 -9.87
CA VAL A 128 -1.64 -8.85 -10.24
C VAL A 128 -2.99 -9.53 -10.44
N ILE A 129 -3.02 -10.65 -11.15
CA ILE A 129 -4.24 -11.42 -11.37
C ILE A 129 -4.86 -11.89 -10.05
N ARG A 130 -4.03 -12.40 -9.15
CA ARG A 130 -4.49 -12.90 -7.85
C ARG A 130 -5.03 -11.79 -6.93
N ALA A 131 -4.62 -10.55 -7.15
CA ALA A 131 -5.07 -9.42 -6.33
C ALA A 131 -6.53 -9.04 -6.58
N VAL A 132 -7.09 -9.47 -7.70
CA VAL A 132 -8.48 -9.15 -8.06
C VAL A 132 -9.50 -9.91 -7.23
#